data_12e5ea0060b52231d36806628293a5df
#
_entry.id   12e5ea0060b52231d36806628293a5df
#
_cell.length_a   1.000
_cell.length_b   1.000
_cell.length_c   1.000
_cell.angle_alpha   90.00
_cell.angle_beta   90.00
_cell.angle_gamma   90.00
#
_symmetry.space_group_name_H-M   'P 1'
#
loop_
_entity.id
_entity.type
_entity.pdbx_description
1 polymer ?
#
loop_
_entity_poly.entity_id
_entity_poly.type
_entity_poly.pdbx_seq_one_letter_code
_entity_poly.pdbx_strand_id
1 'polypeptide(L)'
;MQFLLIGTVLFLGYQTLYPSPEPGSPSTRIELTEDDLRQMSVAWLAQGRPAPTPEQMRNLVDMRIREEILYREALALGLDKGDTIVKRRLAQKMEFLFEDVSALREPTREELKAWFEKNSERFALSPRDSFRHLYFSPDRRWAQAREDAAHALDKLRGKPASAQEGAALADRFMFQDYYGDRSFAEMARLFGPRFAETLLQQQPGSWQGPIESGYGWHLVWVDSVTQSRVPAFEEVEAEVKTEWISDQRAETRRRAYEAMRARYEVVLPRAEIPPRPPLSKGGSAGPKAGDQAAVPAKGTR
;
A
#
# COMPACT_ATOMS: atom_id res chain seq x y z
N MET A 1 -45.41 -6.81 -42.46
CA MET A 1 -45.78 -8.19 -42.03
C MET A 1 -44.92 -9.25 -42.71
N GLN A 2 -44.74 -9.23 -44.06
CA GLN A 2 -43.95 -10.25 -44.80
C GLN A 2 -42.49 -10.39 -44.35
N PHE A 3 -41.80 -9.29 -44.05
CA PHE A 3 -40.40 -9.32 -43.61
C PHE A 3 -40.20 -9.95 -42.23
N LEU A 4 -41.16 -9.83 -41.30
CA LEU A 4 -41.14 -10.45 -40.01
C LEU A 4 -41.27 -11.99 -40.13
N LEU A 5 -42.14 -12.46 -41.02
CA LEU A 5 -42.31 -13.89 -41.27
C LEU A 5 -41.07 -14.53 -41.91
N ILE A 6 -40.47 -13.85 -42.90
CA ILE A 6 -39.21 -14.32 -43.52
C ILE A 6 -38.05 -14.34 -42.51
N GLY A 7 -37.93 -13.28 -41.69
CA GLY A 7 -36.91 -13.20 -40.65
C GLY A 7 -37.07 -14.34 -39.61
N THR A 8 -38.29 -14.61 -39.18
CA THR A 8 -38.59 -15.70 -38.22
C THR A 8 -38.28 -17.08 -38.81
N VAL A 9 -38.64 -17.34 -40.07
CA VAL A 9 -38.34 -18.61 -40.76
C VAL A 9 -36.83 -18.78 -40.95
N LEU A 10 -36.10 -17.74 -41.32
CA LEU A 10 -34.66 -17.76 -41.46
C LEU A 10 -33.96 -17.97 -40.11
N PHE A 11 -34.46 -17.35 -39.05
CA PHE A 11 -33.94 -17.50 -37.70
C PHE A 11 -34.18 -18.91 -37.15
N LEU A 12 -35.38 -19.46 -37.35
CA LEU A 12 -35.69 -20.84 -36.96
C LEU A 12 -34.89 -21.86 -37.80
N GLY A 13 -34.75 -21.60 -39.13
CA GLY A 13 -33.91 -22.41 -39.99
C GLY A 13 -32.44 -22.36 -39.60
N TYR A 14 -31.94 -21.21 -39.22
CA TYR A 14 -30.59 -21.05 -38.70
C TYR A 14 -30.37 -21.83 -37.38
N GLN A 15 -31.30 -21.73 -36.42
CA GLN A 15 -31.22 -22.48 -35.16
C GLN A 15 -31.27 -24.00 -35.35
N THR A 16 -31.99 -24.52 -36.35
CA THR A 16 -32.03 -25.94 -36.61
C THR A 16 -30.80 -26.46 -37.35
N LEU A 17 -30.19 -25.63 -38.23
CA LEU A 17 -28.95 -25.96 -38.96
C LEU A 17 -27.68 -25.72 -38.14
N TYR A 18 -27.72 -24.79 -37.22
CA TYR A 18 -26.66 -24.45 -36.29
C TYR A 18 -27.20 -24.45 -34.84
N PRO A 19 -27.49 -25.63 -34.26
CA PRO A 19 -27.91 -25.68 -32.87
C PRO A 19 -26.84 -25.00 -32.03
N SER A 20 -27.24 -23.94 -31.33
CA SER A 20 -26.37 -23.36 -30.30
C SER A 20 -26.01 -24.48 -29.34
N PRO A 21 -24.74 -24.68 -28.98
CA PRO A 21 -24.38 -25.68 -27.98
C PRO A 21 -25.19 -25.37 -26.73
N GLU A 22 -25.86 -26.37 -26.17
CA GLU A 22 -26.57 -26.27 -24.90
C GLU A 22 -25.68 -25.59 -23.87
N PRO A 23 -26.15 -24.58 -23.11
CA PRO A 23 -25.35 -23.98 -22.05
C PRO A 23 -25.06 -25.07 -21.02
N GLY A 24 -23.87 -25.70 -21.11
CA GLY A 24 -23.45 -26.76 -20.20
C GLY A 24 -22.85 -28.01 -20.84
N SER A 25 -22.97 -28.24 -22.16
CA SER A 25 -22.21 -29.31 -22.83
C SER A 25 -20.77 -28.85 -23.05
N PRO A 26 -19.77 -29.48 -22.41
CA PRO A 26 -18.39 -29.15 -22.71
C PRO A 26 -18.10 -29.50 -24.18
N SER A 27 -17.74 -28.50 -24.98
CA SER A 27 -17.30 -28.74 -26.34
C SER A 27 -16.08 -29.68 -26.33
N THR A 28 -16.18 -30.82 -26.99
CA THR A 28 -15.04 -31.79 -27.12
C THR A 28 -13.95 -31.27 -28.05
N ARG A 29 -14.21 -30.16 -28.77
CA ARG A 29 -13.25 -29.57 -29.71
C ARG A 29 -12.36 -28.56 -28.97
N ILE A 30 -11.05 -28.76 -29.07
CA ILE A 30 -10.04 -27.80 -28.62
C ILE A 30 -9.40 -27.21 -29.85
N GLU A 31 -9.53 -25.91 -30.01
CA GLU A 31 -8.89 -25.16 -31.11
C GLU A 31 -7.80 -24.27 -30.52
N LEU A 32 -6.62 -24.35 -31.06
CA LEU A 32 -5.52 -23.42 -30.81
C LEU A 32 -5.37 -22.52 -32.04
N THR A 33 -5.42 -21.23 -31.80
CA THR A 33 -5.26 -20.23 -32.87
C THR A 33 -3.78 -19.88 -33.08
N GLU A 34 -3.48 -19.22 -34.21
CA GLU A 34 -2.13 -18.68 -34.43
C GLU A 34 -1.74 -17.64 -33.31
N ASP A 35 -2.72 -16.95 -32.75
CA ASP A 35 -2.50 -16.02 -31.66
C ASP A 35 -2.08 -16.73 -30.37
N ASP A 36 -2.69 -17.87 -30.07
CA ASP A 36 -2.29 -18.70 -28.91
C ASP A 36 -0.83 -19.16 -29.07
N LEU A 37 -0.43 -19.59 -30.26
CA LEU A 37 0.96 -20.01 -30.54
C LEU A 37 1.93 -18.81 -30.38
N ARG A 38 1.52 -17.64 -30.83
CA ARG A 38 2.30 -16.41 -30.69
C ARG A 38 2.46 -16.02 -29.23
N GLN A 39 1.37 -16.05 -28.43
CA GLN A 39 1.40 -15.77 -27.00
C GLN A 39 2.31 -16.74 -26.24
N MET A 40 2.28 -18.03 -26.56
CA MET A 40 3.22 -19.02 -25.99
C MET A 40 4.67 -18.67 -26.30
N SER A 41 4.97 -18.25 -27.52
CA SER A 41 6.31 -17.81 -27.91
C SER A 41 6.75 -16.55 -27.15
N VAL A 42 5.87 -15.57 -27.01
CA VAL A 42 6.14 -14.33 -26.24
C VAL A 42 6.38 -14.64 -24.77
N ALA A 43 5.55 -15.48 -24.15
CA ALA A 43 5.73 -15.90 -22.77
C ALA A 43 7.05 -16.66 -22.54
N TRP A 44 7.48 -17.44 -23.51
CA TRP A 44 8.77 -18.12 -23.48
C TRP A 44 9.95 -17.14 -23.55
N LEU A 45 9.90 -16.19 -24.50
CA LEU A 45 10.91 -15.13 -24.65
C LEU A 45 11.02 -14.22 -23.44
N ALA A 46 9.89 -13.91 -22.77
CA ALA A 46 9.84 -13.10 -21.55
C ALA A 46 10.64 -13.69 -20.37
N GLN A 47 10.98 -14.99 -20.42
CA GLN A 47 11.84 -15.65 -19.45
C GLN A 47 13.35 -15.47 -19.76
N GLY A 48 13.72 -14.62 -20.71
CA GLY A 48 15.10 -14.40 -21.14
C GLY A 48 15.69 -15.56 -21.97
N ARG A 49 14.86 -16.44 -22.53
CA ARG A 49 15.27 -17.58 -23.35
C ARG A 49 15.34 -17.20 -24.83
N PRO A 50 16.17 -17.89 -25.65
CA PRO A 50 16.13 -17.74 -27.09
C PRO A 50 14.79 -18.26 -27.65
N ALA A 51 14.47 -17.95 -28.92
CA ALA A 51 13.25 -18.40 -29.56
C ALA A 51 13.09 -19.95 -29.44
N PRO A 52 11.86 -20.42 -29.13
CA PRO A 52 11.65 -21.87 -28.94
C PRO A 52 11.92 -22.63 -30.22
N THR A 53 12.62 -23.78 -30.11
CA THR A 53 12.78 -24.70 -31.20
C THR A 53 11.44 -25.36 -31.59
N PRO A 54 11.30 -25.95 -32.77
CA PRO A 54 10.08 -26.68 -33.16
C PRO A 54 9.66 -27.77 -32.16
N GLU A 55 10.61 -28.42 -31.52
CA GLU A 55 10.33 -29.42 -30.48
C GLU A 55 9.82 -28.76 -29.17
N GLN A 56 10.48 -27.70 -28.76
CA GLN A 56 10.02 -26.92 -27.58
C GLN A 56 8.63 -26.33 -27.77
N MET A 57 8.34 -25.86 -29.00
CA MET A 57 7.00 -25.37 -29.35
C MET A 57 5.96 -26.50 -29.27
N ARG A 58 6.25 -27.70 -29.78
CA ARG A 58 5.35 -28.85 -29.64
C ARG A 58 5.06 -29.15 -28.17
N ASN A 59 6.09 -29.16 -27.32
CA ASN A 59 5.92 -29.40 -25.89
C ASN A 59 5.05 -28.33 -25.22
N LEU A 60 5.18 -27.07 -25.63
CA LEU A 60 4.31 -25.98 -25.14
C LEU A 60 2.84 -26.19 -25.54
N VAL A 61 2.62 -26.58 -26.80
CA VAL A 61 1.30 -26.92 -27.34
C VAL A 61 0.69 -28.08 -26.56
N ASP A 62 1.44 -29.18 -26.38
CA ASP A 62 0.97 -30.35 -25.64
C ASP A 62 0.62 -30.02 -24.17
N MET A 63 1.42 -29.20 -23.52
CA MET A 63 1.11 -28.73 -22.18
C MET A 63 -0.18 -27.90 -22.14
N ARG A 64 -0.36 -27.01 -23.12
CA ARG A 64 -1.57 -26.19 -23.22
C ARG A 64 -2.82 -27.02 -23.49
N ILE A 65 -2.76 -27.99 -24.37
CA ILE A 65 -3.84 -28.94 -24.64
C ILE A 65 -4.19 -29.70 -23.35
N ARG A 66 -3.17 -30.23 -22.67
CA ARG A 66 -3.38 -30.95 -21.40
C ARG A 66 -4.04 -30.10 -20.34
N GLU A 67 -3.60 -28.86 -20.19
CA GLU A 67 -4.21 -27.89 -19.25
C GLU A 67 -5.68 -27.68 -19.57
N GLU A 68 -6.02 -27.47 -20.84
CA GLU A 68 -7.39 -27.22 -21.29
C GLU A 68 -8.30 -28.44 -21.06
N ILE A 69 -7.79 -29.65 -21.34
CA ILE A 69 -8.54 -30.90 -21.07
C ILE A 69 -8.83 -31.01 -19.57
N LEU A 70 -7.80 -30.88 -18.73
CA LEU A 70 -7.96 -30.99 -17.28
C LEU A 70 -8.89 -29.92 -16.73
N TYR A 71 -8.84 -28.71 -17.25
CA TYR A 71 -9.73 -27.61 -16.87
C TYR A 71 -11.20 -27.94 -17.21
N ARG A 72 -11.48 -28.41 -18.43
CA ARG A 72 -12.85 -28.78 -18.84
C ARG A 72 -13.39 -29.96 -18.02
N GLU A 73 -12.59 -30.97 -17.78
CA GLU A 73 -12.98 -32.11 -16.93
C GLU A 73 -13.23 -31.69 -15.47
N ALA A 74 -12.40 -30.79 -14.93
CA ALA A 74 -12.59 -30.25 -13.59
C ALA A 74 -13.91 -29.49 -13.47
N LEU A 75 -14.27 -28.67 -14.46
CA LEU A 75 -15.56 -27.97 -14.51
C LEU A 75 -16.73 -28.95 -14.64
N ALA A 76 -16.60 -29.99 -15.46
CA ALA A 76 -17.63 -31.03 -15.63
C ALA A 76 -17.88 -31.80 -14.31
N LEU A 77 -16.83 -32.02 -13.53
CA LEU A 77 -16.92 -32.63 -12.20
C LEU A 77 -17.37 -31.63 -11.11
N GLY A 78 -17.52 -30.34 -11.44
CA GLY A 78 -17.93 -29.31 -10.50
C GLY A 78 -16.89 -28.99 -9.44
N LEU A 79 -15.58 -29.20 -9.70
CA LEU A 79 -14.50 -28.94 -8.73
C LEU A 79 -14.31 -27.46 -8.43
N ASP A 80 -14.89 -26.57 -9.23
CA ASP A 80 -14.96 -25.12 -9.00
C ASP A 80 -16.02 -24.75 -7.96
N LYS A 81 -17.02 -25.58 -7.75
CA LYS A 81 -18.18 -25.30 -6.88
C LYS A 81 -17.80 -25.44 -5.42
N GLY A 82 -17.95 -24.34 -4.68
CA GLY A 82 -17.60 -24.31 -3.24
C GLY A 82 -16.10 -24.17 -2.94
N ASP A 83 -15.23 -24.23 -3.96
CA ASP A 83 -13.81 -23.99 -3.77
C ASP A 83 -13.52 -22.51 -3.51
N THR A 84 -13.00 -22.23 -2.31
CA THR A 84 -12.70 -20.86 -1.87
C THR A 84 -11.50 -20.26 -2.61
N ILE A 85 -10.58 -21.08 -3.11
CA ILE A 85 -9.39 -20.64 -3.89
C ILE A 85 -9.84 -20.20 -5.28
N VAL A 86 -10.62 -21.04 -5.96
CA VAL A 86 -11.18 -20.72 -7.28
C VAL A 86 -12.06 -19.47 -7.19
N LYS A 87 -12.97 -19.41 -6.20
CA LYS A 87 -13.84 -18.24 -5.97
C LYS A 87 -13.03 -16.96 -5.78
N ARG A 88 -12.00 -17.01 -4.92
CA ARG A 88 -11.11 -15.85 -4.68
C ARG A 88 -10.38 -15.44 -5.94
N ARG A 89 -9.89 -16.40 -6.73
CA ARG A 89 -9.16 -16.13 -7.96
C ARG A 89 -10.04 -15.49 -9.03
N LEU A 90 -11.28 -15.95 -9.16
CA LEU A 90 -12.25 -15.35 -10.08
C LEU A 90 -12.65 -13.93 -9.63
N ALA A 91 -12.85 -13.72 -8.33
CA ALA A 91 -13.11 -12.39 -7.78
C ALA A 91 -11.95 -11.43 -8.07
N GLN A 92 -10.69 -11.85 -7.85
CA GLN A 92 -9.51 -11.06 -8.20
C GLN A 92 -9.45 -10.72 -9.68
N LYS A 93 -9.71 -11.70 -10.59
CA LYS A 93 -9.76 -11.43 -12.03
C LYS A 93 -10.84 -10.38 -12.36
N MET A 94 -11.99 -10.44 -11.68
CA MET A 94 -13.05 -9.47 -11.88
C MET A 94 -12.65 -8.07 -11.42
N GLU A 95 -11.90 -7.96 -10.32
CA GLU A 95 -11.34 -6.68 -9.84
C GLU A 95 -10.34 -6.09 -10.85
N PHE A 96 -9.47 -6.90 -11.45
CA PHE A 96 -8.54 -6.45 -12.50
C PHE A 96 -9.25 -5.92 -13.75
N LEU A 97 -10.38 -6.51 -14.15
CA LEU A 97 -11.14 -6.00 -15.29
C LEU A 97 -11.63 -4.56 -15.09
N PHE A 98 -11.90 -4.16 -13.83
CA PHE A 98 -12.29 -2.78 -13.54
C PHE A 98 -11.10 -1.81 -13.61
N GLU A 99 -9.89 -2.29 -13.39
CA GLU A 99 -8.68 -1.48 -13.52
C GLU A 99 -8.33 -1.21 -14.98
N ASP A 100 -8.52 -2.20 -15.84
CA ASP A 100 -8.18 -2.14 -17.27
C ASP A 100 -9.17 -1.26 -18.05
N VAL A 101 -10.47 -1.32 -17.73
CA VAL A 101 -11.52 -0.46 -18.31
C VAL A 101 -11.34 1.01 -17.90
N SER A 102 -10.63 1.26 -16.80
CA SER A 102 -10.27 2.59 -16.34
C SER A 102 -8.93 3.09 -16.91
N ALA A 103 -8.60 2.75 -18.18
CA ALA A 103 -7.55 3.46 -18.93
C ALA A 103 -7.90 4.94 -18.93
N LEU A 104 -7.57 5.59 -17.80
CA LEU A 104 -7.94 6.98 -17.53
C LEU A 104 -7.22 7.84 -18.56
N ARG A 105 -7.98 8.74 -19.19
CA ARG A 105 -7.35 9.81 -19.92
C ARG A 105 -6.36 10.53 -19.01
N GLU A 106 -5.30 11.02 -19.56
CA GLU A 106 -4.38 11.90 -18.83
C GLU A 106 -5.16 13.10 -18.27
N PRO A 107 -5.02 13.42 -16.97
CA PRO A 107 -5.63 14.62 -16.39
C PRO A 107 -5.01 15.88 -16.96
N THR A 108 -5.78 16.94 -17.11
CA THR A 108 -5.22 18.25 -17.40
C THR A 108 -4.58 18.85 -16.15
N ARG A 109 -3.70 19.83 -16.35
CA ARG A 109 -3.05 20.52 -15.23
C ARG A 109 -4.05 21.27 -14.35
N GLU A 110 -5.10 21.82 -14.95
CA GLU A 110 -6.18 22.52 -14.26
C GLU A 110 -6.99 21.57 -13.38
N GLU A 111 -7.26 20.34 -13.84
CA GLU A 111 -7.94 19.33 -13.07
C GLU A 111 -7.11 18.89 -11.86
N LEU A 112 -5.80 18.69 -12.04
CA LEU A 112 -4.89 18.36 -10.97
C LEU A 112 -4.83 19.48 -9.93
N LYS A 113 -4.75 20.74 -10.36
CA LYS A 113 -4.72 21.88 -9.47
C LYS A 113 -6.01 22.02 -8.66
N ALA A 114 -7.16 21.90 -9.32
CA ALA A 114 -8.46 21.94 -8.63
C ALA A 114 -8.67 20.78 -7.65
N TRP A 115 -8.12 19.60 -7.95
CA TRP A 115 -8.12 18.47 -7.03
C TRP A 115 -7.16 18.68 -5.87
N PHE A 116 -5.96 19.19 -6.11
CA PHE A 116 -4.98 19.52 -5.09
C PHE A 116 -5.54 20.55 -4.08
N GLU A 117 -6.20 21.62 -4.54
CA GLU A 117 -6.81 22.63 -3.67
C GLU A 117 -7.80 22.01 -2.67
N LYS A 118 -8.53 20.96 -3.07
CA LYS A 118 -9.48 20.24 -2.22
C LYS A 118 -8.82 19.21 -1.29
N ASN A 119 -7.60 18.79 -1.60
CA ASN A 119 -6.88 17.71 -0.92
C ASN A 119 -5.51 18.16 -0.39
N SER A 120 -5.25 19.45 -0.32
CA SER A 120 -3.93 20.03 -0.03
C SER A 120 -3.33 19.55 1.30
N GLU A 121 -4.17 19.29 2.30
CA GLU A 121 -3.73 18.75 3.59
C GLU A 121 -3.05 17.37 3.49
N ARG A 122 -3.37 16.58 2.45
CA ARG A 122 -2.72 15.27 2.21
C ARG A 122 -1.24 15.42 1.85
N PHE A 123 -0.85 16.60 1.36
CA PHE A 123 0.52 16.94 0.94
C PHE A 123 1.27 17.80 1.96
N ALA A 124 0.66 18.03 3.13
CA ALA A 124 1.31 18.82 4.17
C ALA A 124 2.64 18.18 4.59
N LEU A 125 3.71 18.94 4.46
CA LEU A 125 5.03 18.55 4.92
C LEU A 125 5.05 18.63 6.45
N SER A 126 5.47 17.56 7.09
CA SER A 126 5.62 17.53 8.55
C SER A 126 6.70 18.51 9.00
N PRO A 127 6.60 19.07 10.23
CA PRO A 127 7.67 19.88 10.78
C PRO A 127 8.95 19.06 10.90
N ARG A 128 10.09 19.76 10.78
CA ARG A 128 11.41 19.14 10.84
C ARG A 128 12.34 19.99 11.70
N ASP A 129 13.12 19.33 12.54
CA ASP A 129 14.04 19.97 13.46
C ASP A 129 15.47 19.59 13.14
N SER A 130 16.37 20.55 13.29
CA SER A 130 17.81 20.32 13.38
C SER A 130 18.27 20.55 14.78
N PHE A 131 18.92 19.57 15.39
CA PHE A 131 19.33 19.67 16.79
C PHE A 131 20.65 18.95 17.02
N ARG A 132 21.33 19.35 18.06
CA ARG A 132 22.44 18.65 18.69
C ARG A 132 22.09 18.26 20.10
N HIS A 133 22.77 17.25 20.63
CA HIS A 133 22.51 16.80 21.98
C HIS A 133 23.77 16.43 22.74
N LEU A 134 23.65 16.43 24.05
CA LEU A 134 24.61 15.90 24.99
C LEU A 134 23.99 14.71 25.70
N TYR A 135 24.71 13.61 25.76
CA TYR A 135 24.19 12.34 26.28
C TYR A 135 24.70 12.05 27.70
N PHE A 136 23.85 11.51 28.55
CA PHE A 136 24.13 11.06 29.90
C PHE A 136 23.69 9.62 30.08
N SER A 137 24.65 8.73 30.17
CA SER A 137 24.46 7.28 30.13
C SER A 137 23.98 6.74 31.49
N PRO A 138 22.83 6.04 31.56
CA PRO A 138 22.45 5.32 32.78
C PRO A 138 23.45 4.20 33.11
N ASP A 139 24.09 3.58 32.13
CA ASP A 139 25.07 2.51 32.34
C ASP A 139 26.36 3.00 33.05
N ARG A 140 26.70 4.28 32.83
CA ARG A 140 27.88 4.90 33.45
C ARG A 140 27.57 5.63 34.76
N ARG A 141 26.38 6.27 34.81
CA ARG A 141 25.99 7.19 35.89
C ARG A 141 24.91 6.62 36.79
N TRP A 142 24.41 5.44 36.47
CA TRP A 142 23.34 4.76 37.22
C TRP A 142 22.11 5.70 37.43
N ALA A 143 21.56 5.71 38.63
CA ALA A 143 20.42 6.57 38.98
C ALA A 143 20.75 8.07 38.94
N GLN A 144 22.01 8.48 38.90
CA GLN A 144 22.45 9.90 38.89
C GLN A 144 22.43 10.52 37.49
N ALA A 145 22.25 9.73 36.40
CA ALA A 145 22.32 10.22 35.03
C ALA A 145 21.38 11.42 34.76
N ARG A 146 20.17 11.42 35.32
CA ARG A 146 19.22 12.51 35.19
C ARG A 146 19.65 13.75 35.97
N GLU A 147 20.14 13.58 37.19
CA GLU A 147 20.61 14.69 38.04
C GLU A 147 21.87 15.34 37.46
N ASP A 148 22.79 14.53 36.97
CA ASP A 148 23.99 15.00 36.29
C ASP A 148 23.65 15.80 35.03
N ALA A 149 22.66 15.35 34.26
CA ALA A 149 22.14 16.10 33.11
C ALA A 149 21.53 17.45 33.54
N ALA A 150 20.76 17.47 34.63
CA ALA A 150 20.18 18.72 35.15
C ALA A 150 21.28 19.69 35.64
N HIS A 151 22.28 19.20 36.38
CA HIS A 151 23.43 20.03 36.80
C HIS A 151 24.25 20.56 35.62
N ALA A 152 24.39 19.73 34.55
CA ALA A 152 25.06 20.15 33.32
C ALA A 152 24.26 21.26 32.62
N LEU A 153 22.92 21.15 32.58
CA LEU A 153 22.04 22.18 32.03
C LEU A 153 22.23 23.53 32.75
N ASP A 154 22.29 23.54 34.08
CA ASP A 154 22.52 24.77 34.85
C ASP A 154 23.87 25.42 34.49
N LYS A 155 24.92 24.63 34.28
CA LYS A 155 26.25 25.12 33.85
C LYS A 155 26.25 25.66 32.41
N LEU A 156 25.36 25.13 31.57
CA LEU A 156 25.25 25.51 30.14
C LEU A 156 24.25 26.64 29.91
N ARG A 157 23.54 27.09 30.93
CA ARG A 157 22.58 28.18 30.81
C ARG A 157 23.25 29.44 30.29
N GLY A 158 22.71 29.98 29.20
CA GLY A 158 23.24 31.16 28.50
C GLY A 158 24.52 30.93 27.71
N LYS A 159 25.01 29.68 27.61
CA LYS A 159 26.17 29.34 26.79
C LYS A 159 25.75 28.89 25.41
N PRO A 160 26.58 29.17 24.38
CA PRO A 160 26.28 28.73 23.00
C PRO A 160 26.38 27.19 22.84
N ALA A 161 25.78 26.67 21.79
CA ALA A 161 25.85 25.26 21.42
C ALA A 161 27.30 24.72 21.24
N SER A 162 28.23 25.58 20.85
CA SER A 162 29.64 25.25 20.65
C SER A 162 30.49 25.25 21.91
N ALA A 163 29.91 25.47 23.10
CA ALA A 163 30.66 25.49 24.35
C ALA A 163 31.36 24.14 24.61
N GLN A 164 32.70 24.17 24.66
CA GLN A 164 33.51 22.95 24.92
C GLN A 164 33.22 22.30 26.27
N GLU A 165 32.73 23.07 27.22
CA GLU A 165 32.31 22.61 28.55
C GLU A 165 31.18 21.60 28.46
N GLY A 166 30.25 21.74 27.47
CA GLY A 166 29.18 20.77 27.25
C GLY A 166 29.71 19.38 26.94
N ALA A 167 30.67 19.28 26.01
CA ALA A 167 31.31 18.04 25.64
C ALA A 167 32.08 17.37 26.81
N ALA A 168 32.65 18.20 27.70
CA ALA A 168 33.38 17.70 28.88
C ALA A 168 32.45 17.16 29.98
N LEU A 169 31.20 17.58 30.02
CA LEU A 169 30.19 17.16 30.99
C LEU A 169 29.43 15.90 30.58
N ALA A 170 29.34 15.65 29.27
CA ALA A 170 28.56 14.59 28.66
C ALA A 170 29.35 13.27 28.50
N ASP A 171 28.62 12.20 28.35
CA ASP A 171 29.16 10.90 27.94
C ASP A 171 29.20 10.82 26.40
N ARG A 172 30.07 9.97 25.87
CA ARG A 172 30.10 9.69 24.43
C ARG A 172 28.84 8.93 24.02
N PHE A 173 28.11 9.46 23.06
CA PHE A 173 26.98 8.76 22.44
C PHE A 173 27.50 7.81 21.35
N MET A 174 26.80 6.70 21.14
CA MET A 174 27.22 5.67 20.18
C MET A 174 26.96 6.05 18.71
N PHE A 175 26.13 7.06 18.47
CA PHE A 175 25.79 7.56 17.14
C PHE A 175 26.31 9.01 16.96
N GLN A 176 25.51 9.85 16.30
CA GLN A 176 25.84 11.24 16.01
C GLN A 176 25.41 12.16 17.15
N ASP A 177 26.14 13.25 17.34
CA ASP A 177 25.80 14.31 18.30
C ASP A 177 24.93 15.41 17.67
N TYR A 178 24.80 15.40 16.34
CA TYR A 178 24.01 16.33 15.54
C TYR A 178 23.10 15.61 14.56
N TYR A 179 21.86 16.05 14.48
CA TYR A 179 20.82 15.55 13.58
C TYR A 179 20.19 16.72 12.83
N GLY A 180 20.47 16.83 11.53
CA GLY A 180 19.95 17.89 10.67
C GLY A 180 18.66 17.49 10.00
N ASP A 181 17.68 18.38 9.97
CA ASP A 181 16.44 18.27 9.20
C ASP A 181 15.69 16.93 9.42
N ARG A 182 15.35 16.62 10.67
CA ARG A 182 14.68 15.38 11.06
C ARG A 182 13.20 15.59 11.33
N SER A 183 12.38 14.71 10.75
CA SER A 183 10.94 14.64 11.04
C SER A 183 10.68 13.94 12.38
N PHE A 184 9.48 14.14 12.92
CA PHE A 184 9.00 13.42 14.12
C PHE A 184 9.20 11.90 14.00
N ALA A 185 8.81 11.30 12.86
CA ALA A 185 8.89 9.86 12.66
C ALA A 185 10.35 9.33 12.67
N GLU A 186 11.28 10.11 12.12
CA GLU A 186 12.72 9.77 12.15
C GLU A 186 13.27 9.85 13.57
N MET A 187 12.93 10.91 14.31
CA MET A 187 13.35 11.08 15.71
C MET A 187 12.74 10.03 16.62
N ALA A 188 11.44 9.72 16.44
CA ALA A 188 10.75 8.69 17.22
C ALA A 188 11.33 7.30 17.00
N ARG A 189 11.80 7.01 15.77
CA ARG A 189 12.47 5.73 15.45
C ARG A 189 13.84 5.62 16.11
N LEU A 190 14.58 6.73 16.21
CA LEU A 190 15.94 6.76 16.75
C LEU A 190 15.94 6.83 18.27
N PHE A 191 15.17 7.73 18.87
CA PHE A 191 15.23 8.06 20.30
C PHE A 191 14.00 7.62 21.10
N GLY A 192 12.95 7.19 20.39
CA GLY A 192 11.63 6.90 20.97
C GLY A 192 10.63 8.04 20.84
N PRO A 193 9.31 7.72 20.85
CA PRO A 193 8.25 8.68 20.59
C PRO A 193 8.21 9.80 21.66
N ARG A 194 8.43 9.50 22.93
CA ARG A 194 8.46 10.49 24.03
C ARG A 194 9.54 11.54 23.84
N PHE A 195 10.74 11.11 23.43
CA PHE A 195 11.82 12.04 23.12
C PHE A 195 11.43 12.98 21.97
N ALA A 196 10.91 12.43 20.87
CA ALA A 196 10.50 13.20 19.71
C ALA A 196 9.38 14.21 20.02
N GLU A 197 8.36 13.81 20.79
CA GLU A 197 7.29 14.70 21.26
C GLU A 197 7.85 15.86 22.10
N THR A 198 8.75 15.56 23.03
CA THR A 198 9.35 16.58 23.90
C THR A 198 10.27 17.51 23.12
N LEU A 199 11.06 16.98 22.16
CA LEU A 199 11.97 17.77 21.33
C LEU A 199 11.19 18.82 20.49
N LEU A 200 10.08 18.43 19.86
CA LEU A 200 9.24 19.36 19.06
C LEU A 200 8.67 20.55 19.86
N GLN A 201 8.65 20.45 21.18
CA GLN A 201 8.18 21.52 22.07
C GLN A 201 9.32 22.47 22.47
N GLN A 202 10.57 22.14 22.15
CA GLN A 202 11.71 22.94 22.55
C GLN A 202 11.90 24.16 21.65
N GLN A 203 12.43 25.23 22.25
CA GLN A 203 12.69 26.48 21.53
C GLN A 203 14.13 26.49 20.98
N PRO A 204 14.36 27.03 19.79
CA PRO A 204 15.72 27.18 19.25
C PRO A 204 16.61 28.12 20.10
N GLY A 205 17.90 27.88 20.08
CA GLY A 205 18.88 28.84 20.60
C GLY A 205 19.24 28.75 22.08
N SER A 206 18.85 27.65 22.75
CA SER A 206 19.27 27.39 24.14
C SER A 206 19.35 25.90 24.44
N TRP A 207 20.19 25.53 25.44
CA TRP A 207 20.22 24.19 25.98
C TRP A 207 18.95 23.92 26.79
N GLN A 208 18.32 22.76 26.57
CA GLN A 208 17.07 22.37 27.19
C GLN A 208 17.10 20.88 27.54
N GLY A 209 16.21 20.47 28.45
CA GLY A 209 16.14 19.11 28.94
C GLY A 209 16.17 19.07 30.48
N PRO A 210 16.54 17.94 31.10
CA PRO A 210 16.91 16.66 30.46
C PRO A 210 15.70 15.92 29.85
N ILE A 211 15.88 15.37 28.65
CA ILE A 211 14.86 14.60 27.92
C ILE A 211 15.27 13.13 27.93
N GLU A 212 14.34 12.25 28.27
CA GLU A 212 14.55 10.81 28.30
C GLU A 212 14.38 10.19 26.90
N SER A 213 15.28 9.27 26.55
CA SER A 213 15.20 8.42 25.36
C SER A 213 15.32 6.94 25.74
N GLY A 214 15.23 6.04 24.75
CA GLY A 214 15.55 4.63 24.93
C GLY A 214 17.00 4.34 25.35
N TYR A 215 17.90 5.32 25.24
CA TYR A 215 19.33 5.18 25.58
C TYR A 215 19.69 5.80 26.93
N GLY A 216 18.91 6.75 27.42
CA GLY A 216 19.18 7.50 28.65
C GLY A 216 18.73 8.95 28.56
N TRP A 217 19.50 9.85 29.18
CA TRP A 217 19.11 11.26 29.30
C TRP A 217 19.89 12.14 28.34
N HIS A 218 19.23 13.16 27.80
CA HIS A 218 19.82 14.09 26.84
C HIS A 218 19.52 15.53 27.21
N LEU A 219 20.51 16.39 27.05
CA LEU A 219 20.28 17.83 26.87
C LEU A 219 20.28 18.08 25.37
N VAL A 220 19.37 18.90 24.92
CA VAL A 220 19.22 19.22 23.49
C VAL A 220 19.39 20.72 23.24
N TRP A 221 19.95 21.02 22.09
CA TRP A 221 20.00 22.36 21.53
C TRP A 221 19.35 22.32 20.15
N VAL A 222 18.23 22.99 19.98
CA VAL A 222 17.57 23.09 18.69
C VAL A 222 18.23 24.22 17.91
N ASP A 223 18.83 23.86 16.77
CA ASP A 223 19.49 24.81 15.86
C ASP A 223 18.46 25.51 14.96
N SER A 224 17.52 24.76 14.41
CA SER A 224 16.45 25.29 13.55
C SER A 224 15.20 24.40 13.59
N VAL A 225 14.06 25.04 13.38
CA VAL A 225 12.75 24.39 13.23
C VAL A 225 12.16 24.81 11.91
N THR A 226 11.87 23.83 11.04
CA THR A 226 11.09 24.04 9.83
C THR A 226 9.64 23.70 10.13
N GLN A 227 8.78 24.72 10.05
CA GLN A 227 7.36 24.55 10.33
C GLN A 227 6.67 23.66 9.31
N SER A 228 5.61 22.98 9.73
CA SER A 228 4.68 22.31 8.81
C SER A 228 4.14 23.33 7.81
N ARG A 229 4.13 22.95 6.53
CA ARG A 229 3.53 23.75 5.48
C ARG A 229 2.89 22.88 4.43
N VAL A 230 1.87 23.41 3.79
CA VAL A 230 1.37 22.84 2.55
C VAL A 230 2.27 23.35 1.42
N PRO A 231 2.90 22.46 0.63
CA PRO A 231 3.75 22.87 -0.50
C PRO A 231 2.90 23.57 -1.59
N ALA A 232 3.54 24.33 -2.45
CA ALA A 232 2.87 24.82 -3.65
C ALA A 232 2.60 23.66 -4.62
N PHE A 233 1.54 23.78 -5.43
CA PHE A 233 1.17 22.72 -6.40
C PHE A 233 2.35 22.31 -7.28
N GLU A 234 3.13 23.28 -7.73
CA GLU A 234 4.29 23.09 -8.60
C GLU A 234 5.40 22.24 -7.96
N GLU A 235 5.50 22.23 -6.64
CA GLU A 235 6.47 21.42 -5.90
C GLU A 235 6.10 19.93 -5.85
N VAL A 236 4.80 19.64 -5.96
CA VAL A 236 4.25 18.28 -5.75
C VAL A 236 3.39 17.81 -6.92
N GLU A 237 3.44 18.46 -8.08
CA GLU A 237 2.60 18.17 -9.25
C GLU A 237 2.64 16.69 -9.66
N ALA A 238 3.81 16.05 -9.64
CA ALA A 238 3.97 14.64 -9.98
C ALA A 238 3.30 13.72 -8.93
N GLU A 239 3.39 14.06 -7.66
CA GLU A 239 2.76 13.33 -6.56
C GLU A 239 1.24 13.50 -6.61
N VAL A 240 0.77 14.74 -6.85
CA VAL A 240 -0.64 15.06 -7.05
C VAL A 240 -1.23 14.24 -8.20
N LYS A 241 -0.53 14.12 -9.34
CA LYS A 241 -0.97 13.29 -10.46
C LYS A 241 -1.10 11.83 -10.06
N THR A 242 -0.15 11.30 -9.32
CA THR A 242 -0.16 9.90 -8.85
C THR A 242 -1.34 9.63 -7.93
N GLU A 243 -1.56 10.50 -6.94
CA GLU A 243 -2.66 10.39 -6.00
C GLU A 243 -4.03 10.59 -6.68
N TRP A 244 -4.14 11.53 -7.61
CA TRP A 244 -5.36 11.74 -8.40
C TRP A 244 -5.72 10.49 -9.20
N ILE A 245 -4.75 9.88 -9.89
CA ILE A 245 -4.96 8.63 -10.65
C ILE A 245 -5.41 7.51 -9.70
N SER A 246 -4.79 7.40 -8.54
CA SER A 246 -5.16 6.43 -7.52
C SER A 246 -6.60 6.60 -7.05
N ASP A 247 -7.00 7.83 -6.72
CA ASP A 247 -8.36 8.17 -6.29
C ASP A 247 -9.38 7.88 -7.41
N GLN A 248 -9.09 8.24 -8.68
CA GLN A 248 -9.97 7.95 -9.81
C GLN A 248 -10.16 6.44 -10.04
N ARG A 249 -9.09 5.67 -9.92
CA ARG A 249 -9.17 4.19 -9.99
C ARG A 249 -10.01 3.62 -8.87
N ALA A 250 -9.81 4.09 -7.64
CA ALA A 250 -10.58 3.67 -6.48
C ALA A 250 -12.08 3.99 -6.65
N GLU A 251 -12.39 5.19 -7.14
CA GLU A 251 -13.77 5.62 -7.40
C GLU A 251 -14.43 4.78 -8.51
N THR A 252 -13.71 4.51 -9.60
CA THR A 252 -14.22 3.66 -10.69
C THR A 252 -14.51 2.25 -10.21
N ARG A 253 -13.60 1.64 -9.43
CA ARG A 253 -13.83 0.33 -8.81
C ARG A 253 -15.03 0.34 -7.88
N ARG A 254 -15.16 1.38 -7.05
CA ARG A 254 -16.28 1.54 -6.12
C ARG A 254 -17.61 1.59 -6.89
N ARG A 255 -17.71 2.43 -7.91
CA ARG A 255 -18.94 2.57 -8.75
C ARG A 255 -19.27 1.26 -9.46
N ALA A 256 -18.27 0.60 -10.05
CA ALA A 256 -18.48 -0.68 -10.72
C ALA A 256 -18.99 -1.75 -9.72
N TYR A 257 -18.40 -1.83 -8.53
CA TYR A 257 -18.86 -2.73 -7.49
C TYR A 257 -20.28 -2.40 -7.01
N GLU A 258 -20.59 -1.13 -6.77
CA GLU A 258 -21.93 -0.70 -6.35
C GLU A 258 -23.01 -1.04 -7.40
N ALA A 259 -22.70 -0.82 -8.68
CA ALA A 259 -23.58 -1.19 -9.78
C ALA A 259 -23.85 -2.70 -9.86
N MET A 260 -22.83 -3.52 -9.58
CA MET A 260 -23.02 -4.98 -9.46
C MET A 260 -23.78 -5.33 -8.20
N ARG A 261 -23.40 -4.76 -7.08
CA ARG A 261 -24.00 -5.02 -5.77
C ARG A 261 -25.51 -4.76 -5.75
N ALA A 262 -25.97 -3.73 -6.48
CA ALA A 262 -27.38 -3.38 -6.59
C ALA A 262 -28.25 -4.47 -7.24
N ARG A 263 -27.64 -5.43 -7.94
CA ARG A 263 -28.36 -6.57 -8.56
C ARG A 263 -28.57 -7.75 -7.62
N TYR A 264 -27.99 -7.70 -6.40
CA TYR A 264 -28.03 -8.80 -5.44
C TYR A 264 -28.79 -8.41 -4.17
N GLU A 265 -29.70 -9.25 -3.75
CA GLU A 265 -30.26 -9.21 -2.40
C GLU A 265 -29.29 -9.90 -1.44
N VAL A 266 -28.86 -9.19 -0.40
CA VAL A 266 -27.97 -9.76 0.62
C VAL A 266 -28.78 -10.00 1.89
N VAL A 267 -29.03 -11.25 2.17
CA VAL A 267 -29.67 -11.69 3.41
C VAL A 267 -28.60 -12.03 4.43
N LEU A 268 -28.58 -11.31 5.53
CA LEU A 268 -27.65 -11.55 6.64
C LEU A 268 -28.38 -12.34 7.75
N PRO A 269 -27.70 -13.28 8.43
CA PRO A 269 -28.26 -13.90 9.62
C PRO A 269 -28.50 -12.80 10.69
N ARG A 270 -29.48 -12.97 11.56
CA ARG A 270 -29.79 -12.06 12.67
C ARG A 270 -28.71 -12.02 13.78
N ALA A 271 -27.48 -12.40 13.50
CA ALA A 271 -26.36 -12.22 14.41
C ALA A 271 -26.02 -10.73 14.50
N GLU A 272 -25.63 -10.27 15.67
CA GLU A 272 -25.14 -8.90 15.90
C GLU A 272 -23.87 -8.65 15.09
N ILE A 273 -24.04 -8.25 13.83
CA ILE A 273 -22.94 -7.70 13.05
C ILE A 273 -22.82 -6.23 13.50
N PRO A 274 -21.71 -5.82 14.12
CA PRO A 274 -21.54 -4.44 14.53
C PRO A 274 -21.74 -3.51 13.31
N PRO A 275 -22.40 -2.36 13.48
CA PRO A 275 -22.60 -1.42 12.39
C PRO A 275 -21.26 -1.07 11.77
N ARG A 276 -21.21 -1.07 10.42
CA ARG A 276 -20.02 -0.71 9.68
C ARG A 276 -19.59 0.70 10.13
N PRO A 277 -18.34 0.89 10.62
CA PRO A 277 -17.88 2.23 10.93
C PRO A 277 -18.01 3.10 9.66
N PRO A 278 -18.36 4.39 9.80
CA PRO A 278 -18.44 5.28 8.65
C PRO A 278 -17.11 5.22 7.91
N LEU A 279 -17.18 5.04 6.58
CA LEU A 279 -16.00 5.05 5.72
C LEU A 279 -15.27 6.37 6.00
N SER A 280 -14.11 6.31 6.63
CA SER A 280 -13.26 7.48 6.79
C SER A 280 -12.94 7.99 5.39
N LYS A 281 -13.32 9.23 5.10
CA LYS A 281 -12.93 9.90 3.87
C LYS A 281 -11.40 9.85 3.80
N GLY A 282 -10.89 9.07 2.87
CA GLY A 282 -9.54 8.99 2.36
C GLY A 282 -8.41 9.37 3.33
N GLY A 283 -7.95 8.41 4.11
CA GLY A 283 -6.62 8.43 4.70
C GLY A 283 -5.98 7.09 4.37
N SER A 284 -5.03 7.05 3.44
CA SER A 284 -4.23 5.87 3.16
C SER A 284 -3.25 5.65 4.32
N ALA A 285 -3.76 5.04 5.41
CA ALA A 285 -2.87 4.42 6.38
C ALA A 285 -2.50 3.05 5.81
N GLY A 286 -1.27 2.90 5.33
CA GLY A 286 -0.70 1.63 4.96
C GLY A 286 -0.81 0.62 6.11
N PRO A 287 -0.80 -0.69 5.83
CA PRO A 287 -1.01 -1.70 6.84
C PRO A 287 0.07 -1.62 7.92
N LYS A 288 -0.33 -1.39 9.15
CA LYS A 288 0.55 -1.56 10.31
C LYS A 288 0.92 -3.04 10.40
N ALA A 289 2.16 -3.37 10.04
CA ALA A 289 2.75 -4.64 10.35
C ALA A 289 2.93 -4.72 11.87
N GLY A 290 2.28 -5.67 12.51
CA GLY A 290 2.58 -6.03 13.90
C GLY A 290 1.34 -6.23 14.76
N ASP A 291 0.60 -7.31 14.51
CA ASP A 291 -0.13 -7.98 15.58
C ASP A 291 -0.11 -9.50 15.31
N GLN A 292 1.05 -10.10 15.58
CA GLN A 292 1.12 -11.54 15.72
C GLN A 292 0.67 -11.88 17.14
N ALA A 293 -0.61 -12.23 17.27
CA ALA A 293 -1.15 -12.82 18.47
C ALA A 293 -0.34 -14.09 18.80
N ALA A 294 0.28 -14.09 19.97
CA ALA A 294 0.98 -15.24 20.54
C ALA A 294 0.00 -16.41 20.72
N VAL A 295 0.28 -17.51 20.04
CA VAL A 295 -0.41 -18.79 20.24
C VAL A 295 0.07 -19.38 21.56
N PRO A 296 -0.78 -19.70 22.53
CA PRO A 296 -0.36 -20.37 23.75
C PRO A 296 0.02 -21.83 23.46
N ALA A 297 1.27 -22.18 23.78
CA ALA A 297 1.73 -23.56 23.73
C ALA A 297 0.94 -24.42 24.74
N LYS A 298 0.15 -25.38 24.22
CA LYS A 298 -0.40 -26.47 25.05
C LYS A 298 0.71 -27.45 25.37
N GLY A 299 1.03 -27.53 26.64
CA GLY A 299 1.90 -28.56 27.17
C GLY A 299 1.28 -29.96 27.02
N THR A 300 2.08 -30.89 26.55
CA THR A 300 1.84 -32.33 26.59
C THR A 300 2.45 -32.92 27.81
N ARG A 301 1.63 -33.66 28.52
CA ARG A 301 2.10 -34.76 29.42
C ARG A 301 2.41 -35.97 28.57
#